data_a2435e57664ea0f0f799fbe62c4886a1
#
_entry.id   a2435e57664ea0f0f799fbe62c4886a1
#
_cell.length_a   1.000
_cell.length_b   1.000
_cell.length_c   1.000
_cell.angle_alpha   90.00
_cell.angle_beta   90.00
_cell.angle_gamma   90.00
#
_symmetry.space_group_name_H-M   'P 1'
#
loop_
_entity.id
_entity.type
_entity.pdbx_description
1 polymer ?
#
loop_
_entity_poly.entity_id
_entity_poly.type
_entity_poly.pdbx_seq_one_letter_code
_entity_poly.pdbx_strand_id
1 'polypeptide(L)'
;MNILHVTDLRFNQRWYDWLLHSAPPHDLLAIAGNLLDFSHPEPRRHQIAWVQRWMQHYPRPLCVCSGFHDLEWDQQAERWMPAYWMREPDRTDLWTDGRRMEAERFTLLPIGCTTQPKGEPADIWLAHTPPSGTDTAHRRTGGDAGDPHLAASARRHEPRLLLTGRVPEPFDWKDHLGETFVLNPGHNSAGAFPNHILVCTDELSARFVPGTHDAPDAHAHGQPPSLTLA
;
A
#
# COMPACT_ATOMS: atom_id res chain seq x y z
N MET A 1 -1.46 16.64 6.41
CA MET A 1 -0.63 15.46 6.78
C MET A 1 -0.03 14.87 5.52
N ASN A 2 1.22 14.44 5.60
CA ASN A 2 1.94 13.80 4.49
C ASN A 2 1.94 12.28 4.66
N ILE A 3 1.40 11.56 3.69
CA ILE A 3 1.40 10.10 3.65
C ILE A 3 2.45 9.64 2.64
N LEU A 4 3.35 8.76 3.06
CA LEU A 4 4.22 8.01 2.16
C LEU A 4 3.53 6.68 1.81
N HIS A 5 3.11 6.51 0.56
CA HIS A 5 2.45 5.31 0.09
C HIS A 5 3.40 4.42 -0.70
N VAL A 6 3.56 3.17 -0.28
CA VAL A 6 4.35 2.11 -0.95
C VAL A 6 3.54 0.82 -1.03
N THR A 7 3.99 -0.11 -1.86
CA THR A 7 3.40 -1.44 -2.00
C THR A 7 4.47 -2.48 -2.33
N ASP A 8 4.13 -3.76 -2.16
CA ASP A 8 4.92 -4.89 -2.66
C ASP A 8 6.39 -4.85 -2.23
N LEU A 9 6.66 -4.64 -0.94
CA LEU A 9 8.04 -4.64 -0.40
C LEU A 9 8.72 -5.99 -0.53
N ARG A 10 7.95 -7.11 -0.64
CA ARG A 10 8.41 -8.44 -1.01
C ARG A 10 9.66 -8.90 -0.27
N PHE A 11 9.67 -8.64 1.03
CA PHE A 11 10.82 -8.97 1.91
C PHE A 11 12.18 -8.43 1.41
N ASN A 12 12.17 -7.38 0.58
CA ASN A 12 13.38 -6.69 0.17
C ASN A 12 13.91 -5.83 1.32
N GLN A 13 14.79 -6.38 2.14
CA GLN A 13 15.31 -5.74 3.36
C GLN A 13 15.95 -4.37 3.09
N ARG A 14 16.55 -4.15 1.90
CA ARG A 14 17.11 -2.84 1.52
C ARG A 14 16.03 -1.76 1.43
N TRP A 15 14.82 -2.12 0.98
CA TRP A 15 13.71 -1.18 0.90
C TRP A 15 13.13 -0.87 2.28
N TYR A 16 13.10 -1.84 3.17
CA TYR A 16 12.75 -1.63 4.58
C TYR A 16 13.77 -0.71 5.27
N ASP A 17 15.07 -0.89 5.02
CA ASP A 17 16.12 -0.02 5.54
C ASP A 17 16.02 1.41 4.94
N TRP A 18 15.72 1.52 3.65
CA TRP A 18 15.48 2.82 3.02
C TRP A 18 14.29 3.55 3.66
N LEU A 19 13.19 2.86 3.93
CA LEU A 19 12.02 3.42 4.63
C LEU A 19 12.37 3.95 6.03
N LEU A 20 13.30 3.29 6.73
CA LEU A 20 13.75 3.71 8.07
C LEU A 20 14.64 4.95 8.02
N HIS A 21 15.56 5.03 7.05
CA HIS A 21 16.69 5.93 7.13
C HIS A 21 16.75 7.00 6.04
N SER A 22 16.14 6.75 4.88
CA SER A 22 16.33 7.56 3.67
C SER A 22 15.03 8.01 3.02
N ALA A 23 13.89 7.53 3.46
CA ALA A 23 12.59 7.92 2.91
C ALA A 23 12.31 9.42 3.12
N PRO A 24 11.61 10.08 2.17
CA PRO A 24 11.22 11.47 2.33
C PRO A 24 10.47 11.73 3.65
N PRO A 25 10.51 12.96 4.19
CA PRO A 25 9.72 13.30 5.37
C PRO A 25 8.23 13.00 5.16
N HIS A 26 7.62 12.30 6.12
CA HIS A 26 6.20 11.95 6.13
C HIS A 26 5.71 11.76 7.56
N ASP A 27 4.40 11.91 7.74
CA ASP A 27 3.71 11.77 9.03
C ASP A 27 3.17 10.35 9.23
N LEU A 28 2.80 9.67 8.13
CA LEU A 28 2.26 8.32 8.09
C LEU A 28 2.90 7.52 6.95
N LEU A 29 3.32 6.30 7.22
CA LEU A 29 3.65 5.31 6.18
C LEU A 29 2.44 4.42 5.92
N ALA A 30 2.00 4.33 4.65
CA ALA A 30 0.94 3.44 4.19
C ALA A 30 1.52 2.36 3.28
N ILE A 31 1.38 1.07 3.67
CA ILE A 31 1.89 -0.07 2.90
C ILE A 31 0.72 -0.90 2.37
N ALA A 32 0.55 -0.92 1.05
CA ALA A 32 -0.53 -1.66 0.38
C ALA A 32 -0.14 -3.12 0.08
N GLY A 33 0.17 -3.90 1.11
CA GLY A 33 0.32 -5.35 1.06
C GLY A 33 1.61 -5.90 0.44
N ASN A 34 1.70 -7.23 0.45
CA ASN A 34 2.86 -8.02 0.02
C ASN A 34 4.16 -7.61 0.72
N LEU A 35 4.12 -7.62 2.05
CA LEU A 35 5.29 -7.40 2.88
C LEU A 35 6.27 -8.57 2.78
N LEU A 36 5.72 -9.80 2.66
CA LEU A 36 6.48 -11.04 2.53
C LEU A 36 6.62 -11.46 1.07
N ASP A 37 7.50 -12.44 0.80
CA ASP A 37 7.65 -13.05 -0.51
C ASP A 37 7.70 -14.58 -0.42
N PHE A 38 6.76 -15.26 -1.10
CA PHE A 38 6.74 -16.72 -1.21
C PHE A 38 7.96 -17.29 -1.96
N SER A 39 8.55 -16.50 -2.85
CA SER A 39 9.68 -16.91 -3.70
C SER A 39 11.04 -16.69 -3.02
N HIS A 40 11.06 -15.97 -1.89
CA HIS A 40 12.30 -15.67 -1.18
C HIS A 40 12.88 -16.92 -0.51
N PRO A 41 14.22 -17.16 -0.55
CA PRO A 41 14.85 -18.32 0.04
C PRO A 41 14.72 -18.37 1.58
N GLU A 42 14.55 -17.23 2.23
CA GLU A 42 14.33 -17.16 3.68
C GLU A 42 12.99 -17.80 4.06
N PRO A 43 12.96 -18.74 5.02
CA PRO A 43 11.73 -19.38 5.46
C PRO A 43 10.68 -18.36 5.93
N ARG A 44 9.42 -18.58 5.52
CA ARG A 44 8.31 -17.67 5.81
C ARG A 44 8.21 -17.24 7.27
N ARG A 45 8.37 -18.18 8.22
CA ARG A 45 8.35 -17.88 9.67
C ARG A 45 9.41 -16.84 10.09
N HIS A 46 10.57 -16.86 9.43
CA HIS A 46 11.63 -15.90 9.70
C HIS A 46 11.33 -14.55 9.07
N GLN A 47 10.75 -14.54 7.85
CA GLN A 47 10.26 -13.32 7.23
C GLN A 47 9.21 -12.64 8.13
N ILE A 48 8.22 -13.40 8.63
CA ILE A 48 7.19 -12.90 9.54
C ILE A 48 7.82 -12.27 10.79
N ALA A 49 8.69 -13.01 11.49
CA ALA A 49 9.31 -12.53 12.71
C ALA A 49 10.16 -11.26 12.47
N TRP A 50 10.82 -11.18 11.32
CA TRP A 50 11.64 -10.03 10.94
C TRP A 50 10.75 -8.81 10.63
N VAL A 51 9.70 -8.98 9.81
CA VAL A 51 8.77 -7.88 9.44
C VAL A 51 7.99 -7.39 10.65
N GLN A 52 7.51 -8.28 11.53
CA GLN A 52 6.87 -7.89 12.80
C GLN A 52 7.78 -7.03 13.65
N ARG A 53 9.05 -7.44 13.80
CA ARG A 53 10.05 -6.65 14.55
C ARG A 53 10.28 -5.29 13.89
N TRP A 54 10.39 -5.24 12.56
CA TRP A 54 10.54 -4.00 11.82
C TRP A 54 9.33 -3.07 12.06
N MET A 55 8.10 -3.57 11.91
CA MET A 55 6.89 -2.79 12.18
C MET A 55 6.84 -2.25 13.61
N GLN A 56 7.28 -3.03 14.60
CA GLN A 56 7.33 -2.60 16.00
C GLN A 56 8.34 -1.46 16.25
N HIS A 57 9.43 -1.42 15.48
CA HIS A 57 10.50 -0.44 15.68
C HIS A 57 10.45 0.72 14.68
N TYR A 58 9.52 0.69 13.71
CA TYR A 58 9.37 1.80 12.76
C TYR A 58 9.00 3.09 13.52
N PRO A 59 9.74 4.21 13.32
CA PRO A 59 9.68 5.35 14.24
C PRO A 59 8.48 6.29 14.04
N ARG A 60 7.58 6.00 13.08
CA ARG A 60 6.41 6.83 12.76
C ARG A 60 5.12 6.00 12.73
N PRO A 61 3.95 6.65 12.74
CA PRO A 61 2.67 6.01 12.50
C PRO A 61 2.70 5.15 11.23
N LEU A 62 2.10 3.95 11.32
CA LEU A 62 2.16 2.94 10.25
C LEU A 62 0.78 2.36 10.00
N CYS A 63 0.32 2.41 8.75
CA CYS A 63 -0.91 1.75 8.30
C CYS A 63 -0.58 0.70 7.24
N VAL A 64 -1.03 -0.53 7.43
CA VAL A 64 -0.66 -1.67 6.59
C VAL A 64 -1.88 -2.52 6.29
N CYS A 65 -2.15 -2.82 5.02
CA CYS A 65 -3.06 -3.91 4.68
C CYS A 65 -2.29 -5.14 4.22
N SER A 66 -2.88 -6.33 4.35
CA SER A 66 -2.30 -7.55 3.81
C SER A 66 -2.46 -7.62 2.28
N GLY A 67 -1.45 -8.16 1.60
CA GLY A 67 -1.50 -8.64 0.23
C GLY A 67 -1.55 -10.16 0.16
N PHE A 68 -1.53 -10.72 -1.06
CA PHE A 68 -1.63 -12.17 -1.25
C PHE A 68 -0.43 -12.93 -0.65
N HIS A 69 0.77 -12.37 -0.74
CA HIS A 69 1.96 -12.98 -0.15
C HIS A 69 1.98 -12.97 1.39
N ASP A 70 1.10 -12.21 2.02
CA ASP A 70 1.01 -12.13 3.48
C ASP A 70 0.05 -13.15 4.07
N LEU A 71 -0.82 -13.76 3.25
CA LEU A 71 -1.83 -14.73 3.68
C LEU A 71 -1.20 -16.01 4.24
N GLU A 72 -1.91 -16.69 5.11
CA GLU A 72 -1.53 -17.96 5.69
C GLU A 72 -2.27 -19.13 5.00
N TRP A 73 -1.54 -20.21 4.69
CA TRP A 73 -2.16 -21.40 4.14
C TRP A 73 -2.58 -22.36 5.26
N ASP A 74 -3.88 -22.61 5.37
CA ASP A 74 -4.42 -23.62 6.28
C ASP A 74 -4.48 -24.97 5.59
N GLN A 75 -3.62 -25.90 6.02
CA GLN A 75 -3.54 -27.25 5.45
C GLN A 75 -4.80 -28.08 5.70
N GLN A 76 -5.50 -27.86 6.81
CA GLN A 76 -6.71 -28.64 7.15
C GLN A 76 -7.93 -28.14 6.37
N ALA A 77 -8.05 -26.84 6.20
CA ALA A 77 -9.13 -26.21 5.46
C ALA A 77 -8.85 -26.11 3.96
N GLU A 78 -7.64 -26.44 3.50
CA GLU A 78 -7.15 -26.31 2.12
C GLU A 78 -7.47 -24.94 1.51
N ARG A 79 -7.25 -23.88 2.28
CA ARG A 79 -7.56 -22.51 1.85
C ARG A 79 -6.60 -21.47 2.41
N TRP A 80 -6.52 -20.35 1.72
CA TRP A 80 -5.84 -19.16 2.22
C TRP A 80 -6.65 -18.49 3.32
N MET A 81 -5.99 -18.22 4.42
CA MET A 81 -6.52 -17.52 5.58
C MET A 81 -5.97 -16.09 5.64
N PRO A 82 -6.69 -15.17 6.30
CA PRO A 82 -6.16 -13.82 6.55
C PRO A 82 -4.78 -13.86 7.20
N ALA A 83 -4.01 -12.79 7.02
CA ALA A 83 -2.69 -12.61 7.61
C ALA A 83 -2.80 -12.38 9.15
N TYR A 84 -3.13 -13.42 9.89
CA TYR A 84 -3.34 -13.35 11.35
C TYR A 84 -2.11 -12.84 12.09
N TRP A 85 -0.92 -13.08 11.55
CA TRP A 85 0.34 -12.60 12.11
C TRP A 85 0.46 -11.06 12.14
N MET A 86 -0.40 -10.33 11.39
CA MET A 86 -0.48 -8.87 11.39
C MET A 86 -1.48 -8.33 12.40
N ARG A 87 -2.31 -9.18 13.02
CA ARG A 87 -3.37 -8.76 13.93
C ARG A 87 -2.82 -8.42 15.30
N GLU A 88 -3.54 -7.53 16.01
CA GLU A 88 -3.26 -7.15 17.39
C GLU A 88 -1.82 -6.67 17.60
N PRO A 89 -1.37 -5.64 16.85
CA PRO A 89 -0.06 -5.08 17.07
C PRO A 89 0.04 -4.47 18.48
N ASP A 90 1.18 -4.67 19.14
CA ASP A 90 1.46 -4.13 20.47
C ASP A 90 1.63 -2.60 20.50
N ARG A 91 1.62 -1.95 19.34
CA ARG A 91 1.75 -0.49 19.21
C ARG A 91 0.40 0.18 18.91
N THR A 92 0.19 1.35 19.53
CA THR A 92 -1.05 2.13 19.39
C THR A 92 -1.15 2.86 18.05
N ASP A 93 -0.02 3.21 17.44
CA ASP A 93 0.11 3.92 16.16
C ASP A 93 0.44 2.99 14.97
N LEU A 94 0.05 1.71 15.08
CA LEU A 94 0.10 0.72 14.01
C LEU A 94 -1.32 0.20 13.74
N TRP A 95 -1.81 0.44 12.52
CA TRP A 95 -3.13 -0.02 12.06
C TRP A 95 -2.95 -1.06 10.96
N THR A 96 -3.61 -2.20 11.14
CA THR A 96 -3.59 -3.32 10.21
C THR A 96 -5.00 -3.69 9.79
N ASP A 97 -5.16 -4.71 8.96
CA ASP A 97 -6.42 -5.16 8.37
C ASP A 97 -7.66 -4.98 9.26
N GLY A 98 -8.58 -4.13 8.84
CA GLY A 98 -9.84 -3.85 9.51
C GLY A 98 -9.74 -2.90 10.72
N ARG A 99 -8.54 -2.53 11.16
CA ARG A 99 -8.36 -1.56 12.25
C ARG A 99 -8.33 -0.15 11.70
N ARG A 100 -9.43 0.57 11.83
CA ARG A 100 -9.58 1.95 11.34
C ARG A 100 -8.68 2.91 12.13
N MET A 101 -8.00 3.79 11.41
CA MET A 101 -7.28 4.93 11.96
C MET A 101 -8.19 6.15 11.99
N GLU A 102 -8.21 6.85 13.12
CA GLU A 102 -8.88 8.13 13.29
C GLU A 102 -7.82 9.24 13.37
N ALA A 103 -7.84 10.18 12.44
CA ALA A 103 -7.07 11.41 12.48
C ALA A 103 -8.03 12.62 12.59
N GLU A 104 -7.52 13.80 12.95
CA GLU A 104 -8.36 14.98 13.16
C GLU A 104 -9.23 15.36 11.95
N ARG A 105 -8.76 15.09 10.73
CA ARG A 105 -9.41 15.56 9.49
C ARG A 105 -9.82 14.45 8.54
N PHE A 106 -9.45 13.21 8.80
CA PHE A 106 -9.81 12.08 7.96
C PHE A 106 -9.70 10.77 8.72
N THR A 107 -10.33 9.76 8.17
CA THR A 107 -10.27 8.39 8.63
C THR A 107 -9.62 7.52 7.56
N LEU A 108 -8.78 6.55 7.97
CA LEU A 108 -8.15 5.61 7.06
C LEU A 108 -8.48 4.18 7.47
N LEU A 109 -8.92 3.35 6.50
CA LEU A 109 -9.28 1.95 6.69
C LEU A 109 -8.37 1.04 5.87
N PRO A 110 -7.47 0.26 6.51
CA PRO A 110 -6.77 -0.82 5.83
C PRO A 110 -7.70 -2.02 5.63
N ILE A 111 -7.79 -2.46 4.37
CA ILE A 111 -8.65 -3.55 3.91
C ILE A 111 -7.77 -4.73 3.56
N GLY A 112 -7.86 -5.81 4.32
CA GLY A 112 -7.07 -7.01 4.09
C GLY A 112 -7.46 -7.74 2.81
N CYS A 113 -6.50 -8.46 2.22
CA CYS A 113 -6.62 -9.12 0.92
C CYS A 113 -7.81 -10.10 0.83
N THR A 114 -8.25 -10.67 1.95
CA THR A 114 -9.40 -11.62 2.00
C THR A 114 -10.65 -10.99 2.58
N THR A 115 -10.66 -9.67 2.84
CA THR A 115 -11.79 -8.99 3.48
C THR A 115 -12.46 -8.04 2.50
N GLN A 116 -13.76 -7.85 2.71
CA GLN A 116 -14.53 -6.83 2.02
C GLN A 116 -14.79 -5.67 2.99
N PRO A 117 -14.81 -4.41 2.52
CA PRO A 117 -15.24 -3.30 3.37
C PRO A 117 -16.67 -3.55 3.84
N LYS A 118 -16.89 -3.60 5.16
CA LYS A 118 -18.20 -3.90 5.75
C LYS A 118 -19.11 -2.69 5.90
N GLY A 119 -18.94 -1.66 5.05
CA GLY A 119 -19.81 -0.49 5.07
C GLY A 119 -19.45 0.57 6.12
N GLU A 120 -18.29 0.45 6.75
CA GLU A 120 -17.77 1.51 7.60
C GLU A 120 -17.25 2.65 6.72
N PRO A 121 -17.82 3.86 6.81
CA PRO A 121 -17.33 4.98 6.01
C PRO A 121 -15.92 5.35 6.48
N ALA A 122 -15.01 5.52 5.53
CA ALA A 122 -13.69 6.09 5.78
C ALA A 122 -13.30 6.95 4.58
N ASP A 123 -12.60 8.04 4.84
CA ASP A 123 -12.17 8.99 3.80
C ASP A 123 -11.10 8.39 2.90
N ILE A 124 -10.22 7.59 3.48
CA ILE A 124 -9.11 6.93 2.78
C ILE A 124 -9.20 5.42 3.00
N TRP A 125 -9.17 4.66 1.93
CA TRP A 125 -9.01 3.22 1.98
C TRP A 125 -7.60 2.82 1.56
N LEU A 126 -7.03 1.84 2.24
CA LEU A 126 -5.77 1.19 1.88
C LEU A 126 -6.06 -0.27 1.54
N ALA A 127 -5.89 -0.68 0.29
CA ALA A 127 -6.15 -2.04 -0.17
C ALA A 127 -5.03 -2.52 -1.09
N HIS A 128 -4.68 -3.82 -1.05
CA HIS A 128 -3.59 -4.31 -1.91
C HIS A 128 -3.99 -4.31 -3.39
N THR A 129 -5.19 -4.79 -3.71
CA THR A 129 -5.67 -4.88 -5.10
C THR A 129 -6.40 -3.61 -5.47
N PRO A 130 -6.11 -2.97 -6.62
CA PRO A 130 -6.86 -1.82 -7.08
C PRO A 130 -8.30 -2.22 -7.50
N PRO A 131 -9.25 -1.28 -7.56
CA PRO A 131 -10.59 -1.56 -8.04
C PRO A 131 -10.58 -1.84 -9.55
N SER A 132 -11.32 -2.84 -10.00
CA SER A 132 -11.46 -3.20 -11.41
C SER A 132 -12.04 -2.04 -12.23
N GLY A 133 -11.58 -1.91 -13.48
CA GLY A 133 -12.02 -0.91 -14.43
C GLY A 133 -11.30 0.44 -14.31
N THR A 134 -10.19 0.50 -13.58
CA THR A 134 -9.32 1.68 -13.49
C THR A 134 -7.99 1.45 -14.19
N ASP A 135 -7.33 2.52 -14.64
CA ASP A 135 -6.00 2.47 -15.24
C ASP A 135 -4.93 1.98 -14.24
N THR A 136 -5.17 2.16 -12.95
CA THR A 136 -4.33 1.61 -11.87
C THR A 136 -4.43 0.08 -11.77
N ALA A 137 -5.52 -0.52 -12.25
CA ALA A 137 -5.77 -1.95 -12.30
C ALA A 137 -5.35 -2.59 -13.62
N HIS A 138 -5.34 -1.82 -14.71
CA HIS A 138 -4.93 -2.30 -16.02
C HIS A 138 -3.41 -2.41 -16.11
N ARG A 139 -2.93 -3.57 -16.58
CA ARG A 139 -1.50 -3.79 -16.85
C ARG A 139 -1.12 -3.15 -18.18
N ARG A 140 0.08 -2.61 -18.30
CA ARG A 140 0.63 -2.13 -19.58
C ARG A 140 0.69 -3.24 -20.64
N THR A 141 0.84 -4.49 -20.21
CA THR A 141 0.81 -5.68 -21.08
C THR A 141 -0.59 -6.15 -21.44
N GLY A 142 -1.62 -5.46 -20.97
CA GLY A 142 -3.03 -5.79 -21.17
C GLY A 142 -3.68 -6.56 -20.01
N GLY A 143 -4.99 -6.46 -19.93
CA GLY A 143 -5.84 -7.12 -18.94
C GLY A 143 -6.00 -6.34 -17.63
N ASP A 144 -7.20 -6.44 -17.09
CA ASP A 144 -7.60 -5.89 -15.80
C ASP A 144 -7.25 -6.89 -14.68
N ALA A 145 -6.45 -6.46 -13.71
CA ALA A 145 -6.07 -7.24 -12.55
C ALA A 145 -6.74 -6.75 -11.26
N GLY A 146 -7.71 -5.84 -11.39
CA GLY A 146 -8.43 -5.24 -10.28
C GLY A 146 -9.45 -6.17 -9.62
N ASP A 147 -10.01 -5.71 -8.51
CA ASP A 147 -11.06 -6.38 -7.76
C ASP A 147 -12.44 -5.72 -8.07
N PRO A 148 -13.39 -6.46 -8.71
CA PRO A 148 -14.71 -5.94 -9.02
C PRO A 148 -15.57 -5.70 -7.76
N HIS A 149 -15.35 -6.45 -6.66
CA HIS A 149 -16.06 -6.25 -5.40
C HIS A 149 -15.59 -4.99 -4.70
N LEU A 150 -14.27 -4.73 -4.70
CA LEU A 150 -13.74 -3.47 -4.18
C LEU A 150 -14.26 -2.29 -5.01
N ALA A 151 -14.31 -2.42 -6.34
CA ALA A 151 -14.88 -1.40 -7.22
C ALA A 151 -16.35 -1.10 -6.90
N ALA A 152 -17.18 -2.14 -6.70
CA ALA A 152 -18.57 -1.97 -6.32
C ALA A 152 -18.72 -1.31 -4.93
N SER A 153 -17.87 -1.71 -3.98
CA SER A 153 -17.85 -1.13 -2.63
C SER A 153 -17.41 0.33 -2.65
N ALA A 154 -16.36 0.67 -3.41
CA ALA A 154 -15.88 2.05 -3.52
C ALA A 154 -16.92 2.97 -4.15
N ARG A 155 -17.65 2.52 -5.19
CA ARG A 155 -18.76 3.28 -5.76
C ARG A 155 -19.94 3.52 -4.79
N ARG A 156 -20.12 2.61 -3.82
CA ARG A 156 -21.20 2.74 -2.82
C ARG A 156 -20.82 3.66 -1.67
N HIS A 157 -19.58 3.60 -1.24
CA HIS A 157 -19.12 4.28 -0.01
C HIS A 157 -18.32 5.57 -0.31
N GLU A 158 -17.93 5.76 -1.55
CA GLU A 158 -17.26 6.94 -2.08
C GLU A 158 -16.11 7.47 -1.19
N PRO A 159 -15.11 6.60 -0.81
CA PRO A 159 -13.94 7.11 -0.15
C PRO A 159 -13.29 8.17 -1.05
N ARG A 160 -12.76 9.23 -0.47
CA ARG A 160 -12.09 10.28 -1.25
C ARG A 160 -10.83 9.77 -1.94
N LEU A 161 -10.13 8.82 -1.29
CA LEU A 161 -8.86 8.29 -1.75
C LEU A 161 -8.77 6.79 -1.52
N LEU A 162 -8.27 6.05 -2.51
CA LEU A 162 -7.97 4.62 -2.44
C LEU A 162 -6.50 4.41 -2.80
N LEU A 163 -5.70 4.03 -1.80
CA LEU A 163 -4.30 3.68 -1.92
C LEU A 163 -4.17 2.19 -2.21
N THR A 164 -3.52 1.82 -3.34
CA THR A 164 -3.46 0.43 -3.81
C THR A 164 -2.07 -0.01 -4.25
N GLY A 165 -1.94 -1.28 -4.69
CA GLY A 165 -0.70 -1.88 -5.16
C GLY A 165 -0.94 -3.00 -6.18
N ARG A 166 -0.28 -4.17 -6.00
CA ARG A 166 -0.44 -5.43 -6.75
C ARG A 166 -0.10 -5.40 -8.23
N VAL A 167 -0.46 -4.36 -8.97
CA VAL A 167 -0.15 -4.24 -10.40
C VAL A 167 1.22 -3.58 -10.53
N PRO A 168 2.26 -4.33 -10.93
CA PRO A 168 3.64 -3.80 -10.93
C PRO A 168 3.84 -2.66 -11.91
N GLU A 169 3.25 -2.78 -13.09
CA GLU A 169 3.29 -1.79 -14.16
C GLU A 169 1.86 -1.42 -14.54
N PRO A 170 1.19 -0.56 -13.76
CA PRO A 170 -0.15 -0.09 -14.10
C PRO A 170 -0.09 0.78 -15.35
N PHE A 171 -1.20 0.88 -16.08
CA PHE A 171 -1.31 1.72 -17.25
C PHE A 171 -1.04 3.19 -16.88
N ASP A 172 -1.65 3.65 -15.78
CA ASP A 172 -1.27 4.87 -15.08
C ASP A 172 -1.19 4.61 -13.56
N TRP A 173 -0.35 5.38 -12.85
CA TRP A 173 -0.21 5.29 -11.38
C TRP A 173 -1.40 5.90 -10.63
N LYS A 174 -2.31 6.56 -11.34
CA LYS A 174 -3.49 7.26 -10.83
C LYS A 174 -4.68 7.08 -11.76
N ASP A 175 -5.88 7.09 -11.21
CA ASP A 175 -7.15 7.14 -11.93
C ASP A 175 -8.28 7.56 -11.00
N HIS A 176 -9.50 7.57 -11.49
CA HIS A 176 -10.72 7.83 -10.75
C HIS A 176 -11.69 6.66 -10.86
N LEU A 177 -12.44 6.45 -9.78
CA LEU A 177 -13.60 5.57 -9.77
C LEU A 177 -14.80 6.37 -9.23
N GLY A 178 -15.57 7.04 -10.10
CA GLY A 178 -16.48 8.09 -9.68
C GLY A 178 -15.71 9.26 -9.07
N GLU A 179 -16.08 9.66 -7.86
CA GLU A 179 -15.40 10.73 -7.11
C GLU A 179 -14.17 10.24 -6.32
N THR A 180 -13.91 8.93 -6.31
CA THR A 180 -12.78 8.34 -5.59
C THR A 180 -11.51 8.42 -6.43
N PHE A 181 -10.46 9.07 -5.93
CA PHE A 181 -9.11 8.98 -6.49
C PHE A 181 -8.48 7.63 -6.16
N VAL A 182 -7.91 6.97 -7.16
CA VAL A 182 -7.23 5.68 -7.00
C VAL A 182 -5.76 5.83 -7.35
N LEU A 183 -4.87 5.42 -6.44
CA LEU A 183 -3.42 5.53 -6.59
C LEU A 183 -2.76 4.16 -6.47
N ASN A 184 -1.83 3.86 -7.38
CA ASN A 184 -0.99 2.65 -7.36
C ASN A 184 0.43 3.00 -7.80
N PRO A 185 1.44 2.98 -6.91
CA PRO A 185 2.82 3.29 -7.29
C PRO A 185 3.45 2.22 -8.21
N GLY A 186 2.82 1.05 -8.34
CA GLY A 186 3.45 -0.07 -9.00
C GLY A 186 4.66 -0.61 -8.23
N HIS A 187 5.39 -1.53 -8.86
CA HIS A 187 6.52 -2.21 -8.24
C HIS A 187 7.67 -2.37 -9.24
N ASN A 188 8.85 -1.85 -8.91
CA ASN A 188 10.07 -2.05 -9.67
C ASN A 188 11.10 -2.81 -8.83
N SER A 189 11.16 -4.13 -8.98
CA SER A 189 12.06 -5.01 -8.21
C SER A 189 13.55 -4.69 -8.39
N ALA A 190 13.93 -4.02 -9.48
CA ALA A 190 15.31 -3.62 -9.76
C ALA A 190 15.67 -2.25 -9.16
N GLY A 191 14.71 -1.52 -8.59
CA GLY A 191 14.94 -0.20 -8.00
C GLY A 191 15.79 -0.26 -6.73
N ALA A 192 16.63 0.75 -6.51
CA ALA A 192 17.40 0.91 -5.27
C ALA A 192 16.48 1.15 -4.05
N PHE A 193 15.29 1.68 -4.30
CA PHE A 193 14.21 1.92 -3.32
C PHE A 193 12.84 1.64 -3.97
N PRO A 194 11.75 1.47 -3.20
CA PRO A 194 10.44 1.18 -3.76
C PRO A 194 9.88 2.38 -4.53
N ASN A 195 9.16 2.12 -5.63
CA ASN A 195 8.25 3.11 -6.17
C ASN A 195 7.36 3.62 -5.03
N HIS A 196 7.10 4.92 -4.98
CA HIS A 196 6.26 5.48 -3.94
C HIS A 196 5.46 6.69 -4.41
N ILE A 197 4.41 7.00 -3.66
CA ILE A 197 3.60 8.19 -3.85
C ILE A 197 3.62 8.99 -2.55
N LEU A 198 3.93 10.27 -2.65
CA LEU A 198 3.76 11.23 -1.56
C LEU A 198 2.40 11.88 -1.71
N VAL A 199 1.54 11.72 -0.71
CA VAL A 199 0.20 12.32 -0.67
C VAL A 199 0.17 13.40 0.41
N CYS A 200 -0.20 14.63 0.05
CA CYS A 200 -0.50 15.70 1.00
C CYS A 200 -2.03 15.82 1.15
N THR A 201 -2.55 15.44 2.32
CA THR A 201 -4.00 15.47 2.57
C THR A 201 -4.54 16.89 2.73
N ASP A 202 -3.71 17.84 3.14
CA ASP A 202 -4.13 19.24 3.37
C ASP A 202 -4.27 20.01 2.05
N GLU A 203 -3.37 19.73 1.11
CA GLU A 203 -3.36 20.33 -0.23
C GLU A 203 -4.15 19.49 -1.25
N LEU A 204 -4.61 18.29 -0.87
CA LEU A 204 -5.22 17.31 -1.76
C LEU A 204 -4.34 17.09 -3.01
N SER A 205 -3.07 16.81 -2.79
CA SER A 205 -2.09 16.59 -3.86
C SER A 205 -1.37 15.26 -3.71
N ALA A 206 -0.96 14.67 -4.83
CA ALA A 206 -0.18 13.45 -4.86
C ALA A 206 0.98 13.57 -5.86
N ARG A 207 2.14 13.00 -5.51
CA ARG A 207 3.33 12.98 -6.35
C ARG A 207 3.92 11.58 -6.39
N PHE A 208 4.02 11.02 -7.60
CA PHE A 208 4.67 9.74 -7.84
C PHE A 208 6.19 9.91 -7.95
N VAL A 209 6.94 8.99 -7.35
CA VAL A 209 8.39 8.90 -7.43
C VAL A 209 8.77 7.46 -7.79
N PRO A 210 9.31 7.22 -9.00
CA PRO A 210 9.78 5.89 -9.39
C PRO A 210 11.05 5.51 -8.63
N GLY A 211 11.17 4.25 -8.24
CA GLY A 211 12.43 3.66 -7.78
C GLY A 211 13.43 3.60 -8.92
N THR A 212 14.58 4.26 -8.79
CA THR A 212 15.66 4.26 -9.77
C THR A 212 16.76 3.28 -9.38
N HIS A 213 17.62 2.91 -10.34
CA HIS A 213 18.78 2.05 -10.06
C HIS A 213 19.84 2.76 -9.21
N ASP A 214 19.93 4.08 -9.35
CA ASP A 214 20.83 4.92 -8.58
C ASP A 214 20.04 5.62 -7.46
N ALA A 215 20.64 5.73 -6.28
CA ALA A 215 20.11 6.62 -5.24
C ALA A 215 19.98 8.01 -5.85
N PRO A 216 18.84 8.73 -5.62
CA PRO A 216 18.68 10.04 -6.23
C PRO A 216 19.82 10.94 -5.77
N ASP A 217 20.64 11.41 -6.74
CA ASP A 217 21.48 12.57 -6.51
C ASP A 217 20.59 13.70 -6.03
N ALA A 218 20.92 14.30 -4.88
CA ALA A 218 20.13 15.33 -4.23
C ALA A 218 19.91 16.61 -5.09
N HIS A 219 20.31 16.56 -6.37
CA HIS A 219 20.30 17.68 -7.33
C HIS A 219 19.63 17.40 -8.67
N ALA A 220 18.98 16.26 -8.88
CA ALA A 220 18.23 16.01 -10.12
C ALA A 220 16.90 16.79 -10.14
N HIS A 221 16.93 17.99 -10.73
CA HIS A 221 15.80 18.91 -10.87
C HIS A 221 14.88 18.56 -12.07
N GLY A 222 14.34 17.36 -12.10
CA GLY A 222 13.13 17.09 -12.88
C GLY A 222 11.97 16.94 -11.90
N GLN A 223 11.04 17.89 -11.84
CA GLN A 223 9.86 17.75 -10.98
C GLN A 223 9.08 16.52 -11.45
N PRO A 224 8.92 15.47 -10.60
CA PRO A 224 8.09 14.33 -10.94
C PRO A 224 6.63 14.76 -11.10
N PRO A 225 5.83 14.01 -11.86
CA PRO A 225 4.42 14.33 -12.08
C PRO A 225 3.67 14.45 -10.75
N SER A 226 3.02 15.59 -10.56
CA SER A 226 2.16 15.86 -9.40
C SER A 226 0.71 16.05 -9.86
N LEU A 227 -0.23 15.73 -8.97
CA LEU A 227 -1.66 15.87 -9.19
C LEU A 227 -2.28 16.62 -8.02
N THR A 228 -3.21 17.51 -8.30
CA THR A 228 -4.13 18.06 -7.29
C THR A 228 -5.36 17.16 -7.24
N LEU A 229 -5.72 16.69 -6.04
CA LEU A 229 -6.87 15.84 -5.76
C LEU A 229 -8.07 16.74 -5.40
N ALA A 230 -8.47 17.62 -6.32
CA ALA A 230 -9.58 18.56 -6.08
C ALA A 230 -10.81 18.18 -6.90
#